data_000021cf1c8f64628dfe68361dd2ac56
#
_entry.id   000021cf1c8f64628dfe68361dd2ac56
#
_cell.length_a   1.000
_cell.length_b   1.000
_cell.length_c   1.000
_cell.angle_alpha   90.00
_cell.angle_beta   90.00
_cell.angle_gamma   90.00
#
_symmetry.space_group_name_H-M   'P 1'
#
loop_
_entity.id
_entity.type
_entity.pdbx_description
1 polymer ?
#
loop_
_entity_poly.entity_id
_entity_poly.type
_entity_poly.pdbx_seq_one_letter_code
_entity_poly.pdbx_strand_id
1 'polypeptide(L)'
;MVTDKTRRSAFIEQNLGLVHACAGRFRGRGIEYDDLYGAGCMGLVKATDGFDEGRGVCFSTYAVPVILGEIKKLFREGGTVKVSRSLKELGLRVNAAREHHRKLCGTEPTLSQLAEELGESVENITLAIQAAQPALSLTPEGENNDRQIDIPCLLYTSPSP
;
A
#
# COMPACT_ATOMS: atom_id res chain seq x y z
N MET A 1 31.28 22.79 -10.06
CA MET A 1 30.28 21.73 -10.33
C MET A 1 30.34 20.55 -9.36
N VAL A 2 31.47 20.15 -8.78
CA VAL A 2 31.61 19.06 -7.82
C VAL A 2 31.04 19.41 -6.43
N THR A 3 31.17 20.66 -6.00
CA THR A 3 30.77 21.17 -4.67
C THR A 3 29.26 21.14 -4.42
N ASP A 4 28.46 21.38 -5.43
CA ASP A 4 26.99 21.44 -5.30
C ASP A 4 26.37 20.04 -5.16
N LYS A 5 26.90 19.07 -5.89
CA LYS A 5 26.46 17.67 -5.83
C LYS A 5 26.80 17.01 -4.49
N THR A 6 27.98 17.32 -3.93
CA THR A 6 28.42 16.80 -2.63
C THR A 6 27.58 17.39 -1.50
N ARG A 7 27.26 18.69 -1.57
CA ARG A 7 26.40 19.38 -0.58
C ARG A 7 24.98 18.82 -0.60
N ARG A 8 24.43 18.57 -1.79
CA ARG A 8 23.12 17.93 -1.95
C ARG A 8 23.09 16.53 -1.36
N SER A 9 24.10 15.69 -1.63
CA SER A 9 24.19 14.34 -1.08
C SER A 9 24.27 14.36 0.45
N ALA A 10 25.12 15.20 1.03
CA ALA A 10 25.22 15.36 2.49
C ALA A 10 23.89 15.82 3.12
N PHE A 11 23.17 16.72 2.47
CA PHE A 11 21.85 17.16 2.94
C PHE A 11 20.82 16.03 2.93
N ILE A 12 20.79 15.19 1.88
CA ILE A 12 19.93 14.02 1.80
C ILE A 12 20.27 13.02 2.93
N GLU A 13 21.56 12.71 3.12
CA GLU A 13 22.02 11.78 4.17
C GLU A 13 21.60 12.24 5.58
N GLN A 14 21.73 13.53 5.89
CA GLN A 14 21.31 14.09 7.17
C GLN A 14 19.79 13.94 7.42
N ASN A 15 18.98 13.84 6.36
CA ASN A 15 17.52 13.76 6.46
C ASN A 15 16.95 12.35 6.25
N LEU A 16 17.78 11.30 6.13
CA LEU A 16 17.31 9.90 5.98
C LEU A 16 16.44 9.43 7.15
N GLY A 17 16.61 10.02 8.33
CA GLY A 17 15.73 9.76 9.49
C GLY A 17 14.24 10.02 9.21
N LEU A 18 13.91 11.00 8.34
CA LEU A 18 12.53 11.28 7.94
C LEU A 18 11.96 10.12 7.11
N VAL A 19 12.79 9.49 6.26
CA VAL A 19 12.39 8.34 5.46
C VAL A 19 12.09 7.15 6.35
N HIS A 20 12.96 6.84 7.33
CA HIS A 20 12.73 5.77 8.29
C HIS A 20 11.43 5.97 9.09
N ALA A 21 11.18 7.20 9.56
CA ALA A 21 9.96 7.53 10.28
C ALA A 21 8.70 7.36 9.42
N CYS A 22 8.76 7.76 8.15
CA CYS A 22 7.64 7.63 7.21
C CYS A 22 7.41 6.16 6.81
N ALA A 23 8.46 5.41 6.41
CA ALA A 23 8.37 4.02 5.99
C ALA A 23 7.91 3.11 7.15
N GLY A 24 8.37 3.37 8.37
CA GLY A 24 7.98 2.62 9.56
C GLY A 24 6.47 2.57 9.81
N ARG A 25 5.72 3.60 9.41
CA ARG A 25 4.25 3.68 9.56
C ARG A 25 3.50 2.72 8.62
N PHE A 26 4.17 2.16 7.62
CA PHE A 26 3.58 1.28 6.62
C PHE A 26 4.06 -0.18 6.74
N ARG A 27 4.86 -0.51 7.75
CA ARG A 27 5.27 -1.90 8.02
C ARG A 27 4.07 -2.83 8.18
N GLY A 28 4.21 -4.06 7.70
CA GLY A 28 3.17 -5.10 7.83
C GLY A 28 1.95 -4.91 6.93
N ARG A 29 2.04 -4.05 5.91
CA ARG A 29 0.95 -3.80 4.94
C ARG A 29 1.12 -4.51 3.60
N GLY A 30 1.88 -5.61 3.55
CA GLY A 30 2.06 -6.42 2.34
C GLY A 30 3.12 -5.91 1.36
N ILE A 31 3.93 -4.93 1.75
CA ILE A 31 5.11 -4.47 1.00
C ILE A 31 6.32 -4.59 1.93
N GLU A 32 7.42 -5.08 1.39
CA GLU A 32 8.67 -5.23 2.13
C GLU A 32 9.21 -3.87 2.58
N TYR A 33 9.88 -3.85 3.74
CA TYR A 33 10.35 -2.59 4.32
C TYR A 33 11.38 -1.89 3.42
N ASP A 34 12.24 -2.65 2.76
CA ASP A 34 13.29 -2.12 1.89
C ASP A 34 12.71 -1.41 0.67
N ASP A 35 11.61 -1.93 0.11
CA ASP A 35 10.87 -1.27 -0.96
C ASP A 35 10.22 0.04 -0.49
N LEU A 36 9.61 0.02 0.71
CA LEU A 36 9.02 1.23 1.33
C LEU A 36 10.09 2.28 1.58
N TYR A 37 11.27 1.86 2.07
CA TYR A 37 12.40 2.73 2.32
C TYR A 37 12.98 3.30 1.03
N GLY A 38 13.16 2.47 0.00
CA GLY A 38 13.63 2.89 -1.33
C GLY A 38 12.70 3.94 -1.96
N ALA A 39 11.39 3.71 -1.93
CA ALA A 39 10.41 4.69 -2.40
C ALA A 39 10.46 5.99 -1.57
N GLY A 40 10.62 5.87 -0.26
CA GLY A 40 10.78 7.01 0.62
C GLY A 40 12.03 7.83 0.30
N CYS A 41 13.16 7.18 -0.02
CA CYS A 41 14.40 7.84 -0.48
C CYS A 41 14.17 8.61 -1.79
N MET A 42 13.43 8.02 -2.74
CA MET A 42 13.05 8.74 -3.97
C MET A 42 12.22 9.98 -3.67
N GLY A 43 11.31 9.90 -2.70
CA GLY A 43 10.53 11.05 -2.22
C GLY A 43 11.41 12.12 -1.59
N LEU A 44 12.40 11.74 -0.77
CA LEU A 44 13.33 12.67 -0.14
C LEU A 44 14.19 13.40 -1.17
N VAL A 45 14.69 12.68 -2.19
CA VAL A 45 15.45 13.27 -3.31
C VAL A 45 14.59 14.32 -4.03
N LYS A 46 13.36 13.97 -4.41
CA LYS A 46 12.42 14.92 -5.05
C LYS A 46 12.11 16.13 -4.17
N ALA A 47 11.97 15.90 -2.86
CA ALA A 47 11.76 17.00 -1.92
C ALA A 47 12.96 17.92 -1.83
N THR A 48 14.20 17.37 -1.84
CA THR A 48 15.43 18.18 -1.82
C THR A 48 15.55 19.03 -3.09
N ASP A 49 15.18 18.47 -4.25
CA ASP A 49 15.27 19.18 -5.53
C ASP A 49 14.18 20.26 -5.68
N GLY A 50 13.04 20.09 -5.05
CA GLY A 50 11.90 21.02 -5.15
C GLY A 50 11.74 21.97 -3.95
N PHE A 51 12.63 21.89 -2.95
CA PHE A 51 12.53 22.73 -1.76
C PHE A 51 13.04 24.15 -2.02
N ASP A 52 12.21 25.12 -1.65
CA ASP A 52 12.53 26.55 -1.72
C ASP A 52 12.67 27.11 -0.30
N GLU A 53 13.91 27.41 0.09
CA GLU A 53 14.23 28.01 1.39
C GLU A 53 13.58 29.38 1.61
N GLY A 54 13.25 30.11 0.52
CA GLY A 54 12.63 31.43 0.56
C GLY A 54 11.20 31.45 1.12
N ARG A 55 10.54 30.29 1.21
CA ARG A 55 9.16 30.17 1.72
C ARG A 55 9.01 30.17 3.24
N GLY A 56 10.11 30.18 4.00
CA GLY A 56 10.09 30.28 5.46
C GLY A 56 9.49 29.06 6.18
N VAL A 57 9.35 27.90 5.51
CA VAL A 57 8.88 26.65 6.10
C VAL A 57 10.05 25.71 6.37
N CYS A 58 9.97 24.90 7.43
CA CYS A 58 10.97 23.86 7.67
C CYS A 58 10.98 22.82 6.56
N PHE A 59 12.17 22.33 6.18
CA PHE A 59 12.33 21.30 5.19
C PHE A 59 11.48 20.04 5.49
N SER A 60 11.44 19.59 6.74
CA SER A 60 10.65 18.42 7.15
C SER A 60 9.15 18.57 6.86
N THR A 61 8.60 19.78 6.99
CA THR A 61 7.18 20.06 6.72
C THR A 61 6.86 19.87 5.23
N TYR A 62 7.80 20.21 4.36
CA TYR A 62 7.66 20.00 2.91
C TYR A 62 7.99 18.55 2.51
N ALA A 63 9.05 17.97 3.06
CA ALA A 63 9.55 16.66 2.67
C ALA A 63 8.62 15.50 3.06
N VAL A 64 8.04 15.53 4.27
CA VAL A 64 7.18 14.43 4.77
C VAL A 64 5.99 14.13 3.84
N PRO A 65 5.20 15.10 3.37
CA PRO A 65 4.13 14.85 2.40
C PRO A 65 4.64 14.24 1.09
N VAL A 66 5.79 14.69 0.58
CA VAL A 66 6.38 14.19 -0.67
C VAL A 66 6.85 12.74 -0.50
N ILE A 67 7.55 12.42 0.60
CA ILE A 67 7.98 11.06 0.95
C ILE A 67 6.76 10.12 1.07
N LEU A 68 5.74 10.54 1.81
CA LEU A 68 4.51 9.75 1.96
C LEU A 68 3.78 9.57 0.63
N GLY A 69 3.84 10.54 -0.27
CA GLY A 69 3.29 10.46 -1.62
C GLY A 69 3.93 9.35 -2.45
N GLU A 70 5.26 9.24 -2.43
CA GLU A 70 6.00 8.19 -3.15
C GLU A 70 5.77 6.81 -2.52
N ILE A 71 5.77 6.70 -1.19
CA ILE A 71 5.44 5.43 -0.52
C ILE A 71 4.01 4.98 -0.86
N LYS A 72 3.03 5.88 -0.81
CA LYS A 72 1.64 5.56 -1.18
C LYS A 72 1.49 5.17 -2.66
N LYS A 73 2.39 5.62 -3.52
CA LYS A 73 2.42 5.24 -4.93
C LYS A 73 2.70 3.74 -5.10
N LEU A 74 3.59 3.15 -4.29
CA LEU A 74 3.84 1.71 -4.29
C LEU A 74 2.55 0.92 -4.03
N PHE A 75 1.74 1.34 -3.06
CA PHE A 75 0.47 0.67 -2.77
C PHE A 75 -0.56 0.80 -3.90
N ARG A 76 -0.46 1.84 -4.72
CA ARG A 76 -1.35 2.01 -5.89
C ARG A 76 -0.90 1.20 -7.08
N GLU A 77 0.41 1.14 -7.32
CA GLU A 77 1.04 0.54 -8.50
C GLU A 77 1.52 -0.89 -8.24
N GLY A 78 1.88 -1.19 -6.98
CA GLY A 78 2.31 -2.51 -6.53
C GLY A 78 1.11 -3.42 -6.23
N GLY A 79 1.06 -4.54 -6.89
CA GLY A 79 0.11 -5.61 -6.66
C GLY A 79 0.26 -6.63 -7.77
N THR A 80 0.26 -7.94 -7.43
CA THR A 80 0.34 -9.04 -8.38
C THR A 80 -0.79 -9.00 -9.40
N VAL A 81 -1.95 -8.47 -8.99
CA VAL A 81 -3.13 -8.27 -9.85
C VAL A 81 -3.41 -6.78 -10.00
N LYS A 82 -3.55 -6.33 -11.26
CA LYS A 82 -3.88 -4.93 -11.56
C LYS A 82 -5.37 -4.69 -11.26
N VAL A 83 -5.63 -3.92 -10.21
CA VAL A 83 -6.98 -3.48 -9.80
C VAL A 83 -7.19 -2.03 -10.22
N SER A 84 -8.39 -1.68 -10.71
CA SER A 84 -8.75 -0.31 -11.09
C SER A 84 -8.66 0.64 -9.87
N ARG A 85 -8.39 1.91 -10.13
CA ARG A 85 -8.28 2.92 -9.08
C ARG A 85 -9.59 3.08 -8.31
N SER A 86 -10.72 3.13 -9.03
CA SER A 86 -12.06 3.25 -8.44
C SER A 86 -12.36 2.11 -7.47
N LEU A 87 -12.02 0.88 -7.86
CA LEU A 87 -12.25 -0.29 -7.02
C LEU A 87 -11.34 -0.30 -5.76
N LYS A 88 -10.08 0.16 -5.89
CA LYS A 88 -9.19 0.35 -4.72
C LYS A 88 -9.72 1.43 -3.77
N GLU A 89 -10.22 2.55 -4.30
CA GLU A 89 -10.81 3.62 -3.49
C GLU A 89 -12.08 3.14 -2.79
N LEU A 90 -12.94 2.39 -3.48
CA LEU A 90 -14.11 1.76 -2.88
C LEU A 90 -13.72 0.79 -1.77
N GLY A 91 -12.70 -0.05 -1.96
CA GLY A 91 -12.19 -0.96 -0.94
C GLY A 91 -11.71 -0.23 0.33
N LEU A 92 -11.07 0.92 0.19
CA LEU A 92 -10.69 1.76 1.34
C LEU A 92 -11.91 2.32 2.08
N ARG A 93 -12.95 2.76 1.35
CA ARG A 93 -14.21 3.24 1.94
C ARG A 93 -14.92 2.12 2.69
N VAL A 94 -14.99 0.93 2.10
CA VAL A 94 -15.60 -0.26 2.71
C VAL A 94 -14.87 -0.65 4.00
N ASN A 95 -13.53 -0.68 3.99
CA ASN A 95 -12.77 -0.99 5.20
C ASN A 95 -12.96 0.07 6.30
N ALA A 96 -13.02 1.36 5.94
CA ALA A 96 -13.28 2.43 6.90
C ALA A 96 -14.70 2.31 7.53
N ALA A 97 -15.71 2.00 6.73
CA ALA A 97 -17.08 1.79 7.19
C ALA A 97 -17.18 0.56 8.12
N ARG A 98 -16.51 -0.56 7.77
CA ARG A 98 -16.42 -1.77 8.62
C ARG A 98 -15.79 -1.46 9.97
N GLU A 99 -14.67 -0.75 9.98
CA GLU A 99 -13.97 -0.33 11.20
C GLU A 99 -14.85 0.58 12.07
N HIS A 100 -15.56 1.52 11.45
CA HIS A 100 -16.46 2.44 12.12
C HIS A 100 -17.63 1.68 12.76
N HIS A 101 -18.29 0.81 12.00
CA HIS A 101 -19.41 -0.01 12.50
C HIS A 101 -18.97 -0.93 13.65
N ARG A 102 -17.78 -1.56 13.54
CA ARG A 102 -17.24 -2.42 14.60
C ARG A 102 -16.97 -1.66 15.90
N LYS A 103 -16.52 -0.40 15.80
CA LYS A 103 -16.30 0.46 16.97
C LYS A 103 -17.60 0.87 17.65
N LEU A 104 -18.67 1.10 16.89
CA LEU A 104 -19.97 1.54 17.41
C LEU A 104 -20.82 0.37 17.93
N CYS A 105 -20.93 -0.69 17.16
CA CYS A 105 -21.86 -1.80 17.41
C CYS A 105 -21.19 -3.06 17.97
N GLY A 106 -19.85 -3.14 17.95
CA GLY A 106 -19.08 -4.32 18.38
C GLY A 106 -19.22 -5.53 17.45
N THR A 107 -20.00 -5.42 16.37
CA THR A 107 -20.28 -6.50 15.41
C THR A 107 -19.82 -6.10 14.00
N GLU A 108 -19.55 -7.10 13.15
CA GLU A 108 -19.26 -6.85 11.74
C GLU A 108 -20.55 -6.50 10.98
N PRO A 109 -20.54 -5.45 10.11
CA PRO A 109 -21.68 -5.10 9.30
C PRO A 109 -21.91 -6.14 8.19
N THR A 110 -23.17 -6.34 7.81
CA THR A 110 -23.54 -7.16 6.66
C THR A 110 -23.22 -6.40 5.35
N LEU A 111 -23.11 -7.16 4.23
CA LEU A 111 -22.89 -6.56 2.91
C LEU A 111 -24.01 -5.59 2.53
N SER A 112 -25.24 -5.89 2.90
CA SER A 112 -26.41 -5.03 2.64
C SER A 112 -26.33 -3.72 3.41
N GLN A 113 -25.90 -3.72 4.66
CA GLN A 113 -25.68 -2.52 5.46
C GLN A 113 -24.58 -1.63 4.89
N LEU A 114 -23.48 -2.24 4.45
CA LEU A 114 -22.41 -1.51 3.78
C LEU A 114 -22.84 -0.91 2.44
N ALA A 115 -23.68 -1.62 1.69
CA ALA A 115 -24.26 -1.15 0.43
C ALA A 115 -25.13 0.09 0.64
N GLU A 116 -25.99 0.05 1.65
CA GLU A 116 -26.87 1.17 2.02
C GLU A 116 -26.06 2.38 2.54
N GLU A 117 -25.08 2.14 3.42
CA GLU A 117 -24.25 3.22 4.00
C GLU A 117 -23.38 3.92 2.94
N LEU A 118 -22.82 3.17 2.00
CA LEU A 118 -21.91 3.69 0.97
C LEU A 118 -22.61 4.13 -0.32
N GLY A 119 -23.90 3.82 -0.48
CA GLY A 119 -24.65 4.10 -1.70
C GLY A 119 -24.18 3.32 -2.91
N GLU A 120 -23.67 2.10 -2.71
CA GLU A 120 -23.09 1.24 -3.75
C GLU A 120 -23.86 -0.08 -3.86
N SER A 121 -23.73 -0.78 -4.98
CA SER A 121 -24.34 -2.11 -5.12
C SER A 121 -23.59 -3.17 -4.29
N VAL A 122 -24.29 -4.20 -3.86
CA VAL A 122 -23.69 -5.32 -3.10
C VAL A 122 -22.60 -6.01 -3.92
N GLU A 123 -22.79 -6.10 -5.25
CA GLU A 123 -21.80 -6.68 -6.16
C GLU A 123 -20.50 -5.86 -6.15
N ASN A 124 -20.59 -4.52 -6.24
CA ASN A 124 -19.42 -3.63 -6.22
C ASN A 124 -18.66 -3.72 -4.90
N ILE A 125 -19.38 -3.82 -3.77
CA ILE A 125 -18.78 -3.99 -2.45
C ILE A 125 -18.06 -5.34 -2.36
N THR A 126 -18.68 -6.40 -2.85
CA THR A 126 -18.09 -7.75 -2.87
C THR A 126 -16.81 -7.77 -3.71
N LEU A 127 -16.86 -7.17 -4.91
CA LEU A 127 -15.67 -7.03 -5.79
C LEU A 127 -14.57 -6.21 -5.11
N ALA A 128 -14.93 -5.13 -4.41
CA ALA A 128 -13.95 -4.29 -3.71
C ALA A 128 -13.26 -5.04 -2.55
N ILE A 129 -14.02 -5.84 -1.80
CA ILE A 129 -13.47 -6.68 -0.72
C ILE A 129 -12.53 -7.75 -1.28
N GLN A 130 -12.93 -8.45 -2.36
CA GLN A 130 -12.10 -9.45 -3.02
C GLN A 130 -10.81 -8.86 -3.60
N ALA A 131 -10.92 -7.69 -4.25
CA ALA A 131 -9.79 -6.98 -4.83
C ALA A 131 -8.79 -6.43 -3.78
N ALA A 132 -9.23 -6.23 -2.55
CA ALA A 132 -8.39 -5.79 -1.44
C ALA A 132 -7.64 -6.94 -0.75
N GLN A 133 -7.99 -8.20 -1.05
CA GLN A 133 -7.30 -9.36 -0.47
C GLN A 133 -5.90 -9.51 -1.08
N PRO A 134 -4.88 -9.81 -0.26
CA PRO A 134 -3.56 -10.12 -0.78
C PRO A 134 -3.58 -11.42 -1.58
N ALA A 135 -2.73 -11.50 -2.61
CA ALA A 135 -2.53 -12.75 -3.32
C ALA A 135 -1.95 -13.80 -2.36
N LEU A 136 -2.49 -15.02 -2.43
CA LEU A 136 -1.96 -16.14 -1.66
C LEU A 136 -0.73 -16.72 -2.37
N SER A 137 0.34 -16.99 -1.61
CA SER A 137 1.50 -17.71 -2.14
C SER A 137 1.14 -19.18 -2.33
N LEU A 138 1.48 -19.73 -3.49
CA LEU A 138 1.36 -21.18 -3.75
C LEU A 138 2.56 -21.96 -3.20
N THR A 139 3.65 -21.26 -2.87
CA THR A 139 4.84 -21.86 -2.26
C THR A 139 4.78 -21.62 -0.75
N PRO A 140 4.87 -22.68 0.09
CA PRO A 140 4.90 -22.50 1.54
C PRO A 140 6.19 -21.78 1.95
N GLU A 141 6.06 -20.72 2.75
CA GLU A 141 7.17 -20.08 3.43
C GLU A 141 7.40 -20.79 4.75
N GLY A 142 8.50 -21.57 4.84
CA GLY A 142 8.95 -22.18 6.09
C GLY A 142 9.12 -23.70 6.02
N GLU A 143 10.18 -24.18 6.68
CA GLU A 143 10.64 -25.58 6.70
C GLU A 143 9.66 -26.60 7.32
N ASN A 144 8.51 -26.18 7.84
CA ASN A 144 7.56 -27.07 8.57
C ASN A 144 6.09 -26.95 8.11
N ASN A 145 5.79 -26.38 6.94
CA ASN A 145 4.41 -26.27 6.50
C ASN A 145 4.14 -27.19 5.30
N ASP A 146 3.80 -28.46 5.58
CA ASP A 146 3.38 -29.49 4.61
C ASP A 146 2.06 -29.18 3.88
N ARG A 147 1.53 -27.94 3.98
CA ARG A 147 0.35 -27.53 3.24
C ARG A 147 0.72 -26.83 1.95
N GLN A 148 1.22 -27.60 1.01
CA GLN A 148 1.29 -27.17 -0.38
C GLN A 148 -0.15 -26.98 -0.89
N ILE A 149 -0.48 -25.77 -1.36
CA ILE A 149 -1.75 -25.53 -2.05
C ILE A 149 -1.61 -26.14 -3.44
N ASP A 150 -2.09 -27.37 -3.59
CA ASP A 150 -2.13 -28.02 -4.89
C ASP A 150 -3.41 -27.62 -5.62
N ILE A 151 -3.26 -26.96 -6.76
CA ILE A 151 -4.37 -26.59 -7.63
C ILE A 151 -4.45 -27.65 -8.72
N PRO A 152 -5.44 -28.58 -8.66
CA PRO A 152 -5.56 -29.63 -9.65
C PRO A 152 -5.81 -29.02 -11.03
N CYS A 153 -5.02 -29.46 -12.02
CA CYS A 153 -5.20 -29.06 -13.40
C CYS A 153 -6.42 -29.80 -14.01
N LEU A 154 -7.54 -29.10 -14.12
CA LEU A 154 -8.78 -29.68 -14.66
C LEU A 154 -8.67 -30.16 -16.12
N LEU A 155 -7.65 -29.73 -16.86
CA LEU A 155 -7.41 -30.18 -18.25
C LEU A 155 -7.07 -31.67 -18.35
N TYR A 156 -6.52 -32.27 -17.29
CA TYR A 156 -6.16 -33.70 -17.27
C TYR A 156 -7.21 -34.59 -16.59
N THR A 157 -8.29 -34.01 -16.06
CA THR A 157 -9.37 -34.75 -15.39
C THR A 157 -10.58 -34.99 -16.30
N SER A 158 -10.56 -34.48 -17.54
CA SER A 158 -11.61 -34.76 -18.51
C SER A 158 -11.46 -36.22 -18.98
N PRO A 159 -12.46 -37.10 -18.75
CA PRO A 159 -12.42 -38.46 -19.29
C PRO A 159 -12.39 -38.37 -20.81
N SER A 160 -11.39 -39.01 -21.43
CA SER A 160 -11.36 -39.18 -22.87
C SER A 160 -12.58 -39.98 -23.30
N PRO A 161 -13.29 -39.57 -24.37
CA PRO A 161 -14.43 -40.30 -24.89
C PRO A 161 -14.07 -41.69 -25.43
#